data_5b07229d93745cf53b2734a1b9fb09cf
#
_entry.id   5b07229d93745cf53b2734a1b9fb09cf
#
_cell.length_a   1.000
_cell.length_b   1.000
_cell.length_c   1.000
_cell.angle_alpha   90.00
_cell.angle_beta   90.00
_cell.angle_gamma   90.00
#
_symmetry.space_group_name_H-M   'P 1'
#
loop_
_entity.id
_entity.type
_entity.pdbx_description
1 polymer ?
#
loop_
_entity_poly.entity_id
_entity_poly.type
_entity_poly.pdbx_seq_one_letter_code
_entity_poly.pdbx_strand_id
1 'polypeptide(L)'
;NEIYILQVRPIVSLTDKLIVGNNKEVLNNLSNHLSKKFTPTPNLFGKSTIYADMPDWNPAEMIGSQPKPLAYSMYDYLITEKAWRLSRESIGYFNPKSTKLMTNLLGHPFIDVRASFNNLTPADLPKKLFEKLINYYLDVFKSNPDKHDKVEFEILFTCLDFSFDKRS
;
A
#
# COMPACT_ATOMS: atom_id res chain seq x y z
N ASN A 1 -37.42 22.60 10.83
CA ASN A 1 -36.16 21.90 10.63
C ASN A 1 -35.18 22.39 11.68
N GLU A 2 -34.83 21.53 12.63
CA GLU A 2 -33.81 21.82 13.62
C GLU A 2 -32.46 21.29 13.15
N ILE A 3 -31.39 22.06 13.37
CA ILE A 3 -30.01 21.68 13.01
C ILE A 3 -29.32 21.23 14.28
N TYR A 4 -28.82 19.99 14.27
CA TYR A 4 -28.06 19.41 15.38
C TYR A 4 -26.58 19.32 15.01
N ILE A 5 -25.70 19.89 15.86
CA ILE A 5 -24.26 19.72 15.75
C ILE A 5 -23.87 18.44 16.46
N LEU A 6 -23.51 17.42 15.71
CA LEU A 6 -23.15 16.09 16.26
C LEU A 6 -21.67 16.02 16.67
N GLN A 7 -20.82 16.81 16.04
CA GLN A 7 -19.38 16.81 16.34
C GLN A 7 -18.73 18.13 15.93
N VAL A 8 -17.85 18.62 16.78
CA VAL A 8 -16.94 19.73 16.46
C VAL A 8 -15.50 19.23 16.62
N ARG A 9 -14.67 19.40 15.61
CA ARG A 9 -13.24 19.10 15.65
C ARG A 9 -12.46 20.38 15.38
N PRO A 10 -11.39 20.68 16.14
CA PRO A 10 -10.51 21.78 15.78
C PRO A 10 -9.84 21.48 14.44
N ILE A 11 -9.75 22.50 13.59
CA ILE A 11 -8.90 22.43 12.39
C ILE A 11 -7.46 22.49 12.89
N VAL A 12 -6.78 21.36 12.88
CA VAL A 12 -5.34 21.32 13.14
C VAL A 12 -4.64 21.67 11.85
N SER A 13 -4.26 22.93 11.68
CA SER A 13 -3.38 23.29 10.57
C SER A 13 -2.01 22.64 10.82
N LEU A 14 -1.56 21.81 9.90
CA LEU A 14 -0.25 21.15 9.96
C LEU A 14 0.95 22.11 9.84
N THR A 15 0.70 23.42 9.83
CA THR A 15 1.73 24.45 9.60
C THR A 15 2.56 24.80 10.84
N ASP A 16 2.17 24.37 12.04
CA ASP A 16 2.91 24.71 13.24
C ASP A 16 3.68 23.51 13.79
N LYS A 17 4.87 23.37 13.36
CA LYS A 17 6.07 22.72 13.86
C LYS A 17 6.73 21.80 12.82
N LEU A 18 7.14 22.37 11.72
CA LEU A 18 8.38 21.91 11.11
C LEU A 18 9.49 22.22 12.11
N ILE A 19 9.84 21.22 12.91
CA ILE A 19 11.06 21.28 13.71
C ILE A 19 12.19 21.45 12.71
N VAL A 20 12.75 22.63 12.65
CA VAL A 20 13.94 22.96 11.86
C VAL A 20 15.14 22.26 12.53
N GLY A 21 15.16 20.95 12.43
CA GLY A 21 16.32 20.11 12.66
C GLY A 21 17.15 19.99 11.39
N ASN A 22 18.29 19.32 11.45
CA ASN A 22 19.15 19.08 10.30
C ASN A 22 18.45 18.14 9.29
N ASN A 23 17.46 18.67 8.56
CA ASN A 23 16.63 17.94 7.61
C ASN A 23 17.46 17.18 6.56
N LYS A 24 18.67 17.67 6.27
CA LYS A 24 19.58 17.04 5.28
C LYS A 24 20.08 15.68 5.78
N GLU A 25 20.41 15.57 7.06
CA GLU A 25 20.84 14.30 7.66
C GLU A 25 19.68 13.30 7.72
N VAL A 26 18.50 13.74 8.12
CA VAL A 26 17.29 12.91 8.15
C VAL A 26 16.94 12.41 6.75
N LEU A 27 16.98 13.29 5.75
CA LEU A 27 16.73 12.92 4.35
C LEU A 27 17.77 11.95 3.79
N ASN A 28 19.06 12.14 4.14
CA ASN A 28 20.12 11.22 3.74
C ASN A 28 19.92 9.83 4.38
N ASN A 29 19.58 9.78 5.67
CA ASN A 29 19.32 8.53 6.37
C ASN A 29 18.09 7.81 5.78
N LEU A 30 17.03 8.55 5.46
CA LEU A 30 15.86 8.01 4.78
C LEU A 30 16.21 7.50 3.39
N SER A 31 16.95 8.27 2.59
CA SER A 31 17.41 7.85 1.26
C SER A 31 18.23 6.57 1.31
N ASN A 32 19.15 6.48 2.26
CA ASN A 32 19.97 5.27 2.47
C ASN A 32 19.13 4.07 2.94
N HIS A 33 18.10 4.30 3.74
CA HIS A 33 17.16 3.25 4.16
C HIS A 33 16.31 2.76 2.99
N LEU A 34 15.79 3.68 2.19
CA LEU A 34 14.99 3.36 1.02
C LEU A 34 15.80 2.65 -0.05
N SER A 35 17.02 3.11 -0.35
CA SER A 35 17.88 2.48 -1.37
C SER A 35 18.16 1.00 -1.08
N LYS A 36 18.24 0.61 0.19
CA LYS A 36 18.34 -0.80 0.60
C LYS A 36 17.07 -1.60 0.33
N LYS A 37 15.91 -0.96 0.32
CA LYS A 37 14.61 -1.60 0.04
C LYS A 37 14.30 -1.72 -1.45
N PHE A 38 15.01 -0.97 -2.31
CA PHE A 38 14.88 -1.06 -3.77
C PHE A 38 15.63 -2.24 -4.39
N THR A 39 16.29 -3.07 -3.57
CA THR A 39 16.96 -4.28 -4.07
C THR A 39 15.92 -5.29 -4.58
N PRO A 40 16.29 -6.08 -5.60
CA PRO A 40 15.45 -7.17 -6.05
C PRO A 40 15.13 -8.10 -4.88
N THR A 41 13.85 -8.28 -4.61
CA THR A 41 13.38 -9.19 -3.54
C THR A 41 12.94 -10.48 -4.19
N PRO A 42 13.43 -11.64 -3.74
CA PRO A 42 12.98 -12.92 -4.26
C PRO A 42 11.46 -13.04 -4.15
N ASN A 43 10.82 -13.55 -5.21
CA ASN A 43 9.38 -13.75 -5.27
C ASN A 43 8.53 -12.46 -5.14
N LEU A 44 9.08 -11.31 -5.52
CA LEU A 44 8.35 -10.07 -5.67
C LEU A 44 8.57 -9.52 -7.08
N PHE A 45 7.50 -9.47 -7.86
CA PHE A 45 7.51 -8.98 -9.24
C PHE A 45 7.49 -7.45 -9.28
N GLY A 46 8.05 -6.87 -10.34
CA GLY A 46 8.19 -5.43 -10.53
C GLY A 46 9.59 -4.90 -10.22
N LYS A 47 10.03 -3.92 -10.98
CA LYS A 47 11.40 -3.38 -10.95
C LYS A 47 11.64 -2.28 -9.93
N SER A 48 10.57 -1.62 -9.50
CA SER A 48 10.63 -0.51 -8.55
C SER A 48 9.49 -0.61 -7.56
N THR A 49 9.59 0.09 -6.44
CA THR A 49 8.46 0.25 -5.53
C THR A 49 8.09 1.72 -5.38
N ILE A 50 6.87 1.96 -4.90
CA ILE A 50 6.35 3.26 -4.50
C ILE A 50 5.80 3.06 -3.10
N TYR A 51 6.05 4.02 -2.21
CA TYR A 51 5.42 4.07 -0.90
C TYR A 51 4.37 5.15 -0.92
N ALA A 52 3.14 4.76 -0.65
CA ALA A 52 1.99 5.67 -0.69
C ALA A 52 0.94 5.29 0.35
N ASP A 53 0.05 6.21 0.62
CA ASP A 53 -1.23 5.90 1.21
C ASP A 53 -2.11 5.27 0.13
N MET A 54 -2.75 4.15 0.46
CA MET A 54 -3.64 3.47 -0.48
C MET A 54 -5.08 3.79 -0.12
N PRO A 55 -5.91 4.23 -1.07
CA PRO A 55 -7.25 4.73 -0.77
C PRO A 55 -8.19 3.69 -0.20
N ASP A 56 -8.08 2.43 -0.65
CA ASP A 56 -8.95 1.36 -0.18
C ASP A 56 -8.65 0.90 1.23
N TRP A 57 -7.43 1.16 1.69
CA TRP A 57 -7.02 0.86 3.03
C TRP A 57 -5.83 1.71 3.44
N ASN A 58 -6.16 2.91 3.82
CA ASN A 58 -5.19 3.86 4.31
C ASN A 58 -4.91 3.60 5.80
N PRO A 59 -3.75 3.08 6.18
CA PRO A 59 -3.42 2.86 7.58
C PRO A 59 -3.54 4.13 8.42
N ALA A 60 -3.22 5.28 7.84
CA ALA A 60 -3.27 6.56 8.53
C ALA A 60 -4.70 6.96 8.94
N GLU A 61 -5.73 6.53 8.21
CA GLU A 61 -7.14 6.75 8.59
C GLU A 61 -7.56 5.88 9.77
N MET A 62 -7.01 4.67 9.86
CA MET A 62 -7.38 3.71 10.90
C MET A 62 -6.63 3.91 12.21
N ILE A 63 -5.32 4.19 12.14
CA ILE A 63 -4.43 4.27 13.30
C ILE A 63 -3.75 5.63 13.49
N GLY A 64 -4.06 6.59 12.61
CA GLY A 64 -3.49 7.93 12.60
C GLY A 64 -2.22 8.03 11.76
N SER A 65 -1.93 9.24 11.29
CA SER A 65 -0.73 9.52 10.47
C SER A 65 0.59 9.34 11.22
N GLN A 66 0.58 9.41 12.54
CA GLN A 66 1.71 9.14 13.43
C GLN A 66 1.27 8.18 14.54
N PRO A 67 1.03 6.91 14.23
CA PRO A 67 0.52 5.97 15.19
C PRO A 67 1.55 5.67 16.29
N LYS A 68 1.05 5.45 17.49
CA LYS A 68 1.90 4.92 18.57
C LYS A 68 2.38 3.51 18.23
N PRO A 69 3.54 3.08 18.73
CA PRO A 69 4.15 1.78 18.38
C PRO A 69 3.21 0.59 18.54
N LEU A 70 2.40 0.56 19.59
CA LEU A 70 1.44 -0.53 19.82
C LEU A 70 0.35 -0.56 18.74
N ALA A 71 -0.26 0.58 18.43
CA ALA A 71 -1.30 0.68 17.39
C ALA A 71 -0.73 0.25 16.03
N TYR A 72 0.48 0.72 15.68
CA TYR A 72 1.18 0.32 14.47
C TYR A 72 1.40 -1.20 14.42
N SER A 73 1.98 -1.79 15.46
CA SER A 73 2.31 -3.22 15.48
C SER A 73 1.07 -4.11 15.46
N MET A 74 0.00 -3.72 16.12
CA MET A 74 -1.27 -4.44 16.10
C MET A 74 -1.90 -4.40 14.70
N TYR A 75 -1.93 -3.23 14.07
CA TYR A 75 -2.47 -3.07 12.72
C TYR A 75 -1.62 -3.87 11.70
N ASP A 76 -0.28 -3.73 11.75
CA ASP A 76 0.64 -4.49 10.90
C ASP A 76 0.37 -5.99 11.02
N TYR A 77 0.32 -6.52 12.24
CA TYR A 77 0.16 -7.95 12.47
C TYR A 77 -1.24 -8.48 12.15
N LEU A 78 -2.30 -7.82 12.63
CA LEU A 78 -3.67 -8.34 12.53
C LEU A 78 -4.30 -8.05 11.18
N ILE A 79 -4.06 -6.86 10.64
CA ILE A 79 -4.73 -6.39 9.43
C ILE A 79 -3.86 -6.66 8.21
N THR A 80 -2.65 -6.06 8.14
CA THR A 80 -1.86 -6.13 6.91
C THR A 80 -1.27 -7.51 6.66
N GLU A 81 -0.65 -8.12 7.68
CA GLU A 81 0.05 -9.39 7.52
C GLU A 81 -0.87 -10.62 7.64
N LYS A 82 -1.98 -10.51 8.35
CA LYS A 82 -2.92 -11.63 8.48
C LYS A 82 -4.19 -11.42 7.66
N ALA A 83 -5.09 -10.56 8.10
CA ALA A 83 -6.41 -10.47 7.48
C ALA A 83 -6.31 -10.17 5.98
N TRP A 84 -5.56 -9.16 5.61
CA TRP A 84 -5.41 -8.73 4.22
C TRP A 84 -4.72 -9.78 3.35
N ARG A 85 -3.52 -10.20 3.74
CA ARG A 85 -2.73 -11.19 2.98
C ARG A 85 -3.44 -12.52 2.83
N LEU A 86 -3.92 -13.08 3.94
CA LEU A 86 -4.50 -14.43 3.95
C LEU A 86 -5.86 -14.47 3.26
N SER A 87 -6.68 -13.41 3.39
CA SER A 87 -7.95 -13.35 2.68
C SER A 87 -7.75 -13.38 1.17
N ARG A 88 -6.77 -12.65 0.64
CA ARG A 88 -6.45 -12.66 -0.79
C ARG A 88 -5.84 -13.97 -1.26
N GLU A 89 -4.91 -14.53 -0.50
CA GLU A 89 -4.36 -15.86 -0.79
C GLU A 89 -5.48 -16.93 -0.86
N SER A 90 -6.47 -16.87 0.03
CA SER A 90 -7.57 -17.83 0.07
C SER A 90 -8.49 -17.79 -1.15
N ILE A 91 -8.52 -16.68 -1.87
CA ILE A 91 -9.29 -16.52 -3.11
C ILE A 91 -8.43 -16.57 -4.39
N GLY A 92 -7.17 -17.05 -4.26
CA GLY A 92 -6.31 -17.35 -5.40
C GLY A 92 -5.34 -16.25 -5.81
N TYR A 93 -5.22 -15.17 -5.05
CA TYR A 93 -4.22 -14.14 -5.32
C TYR A 93 -2.83 -14.51 -4.79
N PHE A 94 -1.82 -13.92 -5.42
CA PHE A 94 -0.44 -14.16 -5.05
C PHE A 94 -0.11 -13.57 -3.67
N ASN A 95 0.63 -14.32 -2.84
CA ASN A 95 1.09 -13.85 -1.55
C ASN A 95 2.60 -13.60 -1.56
N PRO A 96 3.06 -12.34 -1.57
CA PRO A 96 4.48 -12.01 -1.51
C PRO A 96 5.05 -12.18 -0.09
N LYS A 97 5.18 -13.42 0.37
CA LYS A 97 5.54 -13.81 1.76
C LYS A 97 6.84 -13.17 2.27
N SER A 98 7.75 -12.79 1.38
CA SER A 98 9.05 -12.22 1.74
C SER A 98 9.04 -10.70 1.96
N THR A 99 7.91 -10.03 1.73
CA THR A 99 7.83 -8.56 1.75
C THR A 99 6.65 -8.11 2.59
N LYS A 100 6.88 -7.13 3.47
CA LYS A 100 5.80 -6.49 4.20
C LYS A 100 4.97 -5.60 3.29
N LEU A 101 3.66 -5.59 3.50
CA LEU A 101 2.74 -4.70 2.77
C LEU A 101 2.82 -3.26 3.32
N MET A 102 3.06 -3.12 4.61
CA MET A 102 3.16 -1.82 5.27
C MET A 102 4.58 -1.58 5.80
N THR A 103 5.04 -0.34 5.72
CA THR A 103 6.33 0.09 6.26
C THR A 103 6.19 1.41 7.02
N ASN A 104 7.02 1.59 8.03
CA ASN A 104 7.11 2.86 8.75
C ASN A 104 8.21 3.71 8.11
N LEU A 105 7.86 4.92 7.67
CA LEU A 105 8.82 5.92 7.19
C LEU A 105 8.68 7.18 8.05
N LEU A 106 9.67 7.46 8.86
CA LEU A 106 9.71 8.63 9.75
C LEU A 106 8.49 8.73 10.69
N GLY A 107 7.99 7.61 11.17
CA GLY A 107 6.83 7.58 12.06
C GLY A 107 5.48 7.47 11.35
N HIS A 108 5.46 7.57 10.02
CA HIS A 108 4.24 7.46 9.22
C HIS A 108 4.09 6.05 8.62
N PRO A 109 2.89 5.46 8.65
CA PRO A 109 2.62 4.19 7.98
C PRO A 109 2.40 4.42 6.48
N PHE A 110 3.14 3.72 5.64
CA PHE A 110 2.95 3.72 4.18
C PHE A 110 2.79 2.29 3.67
N ILE A 111 2.06 2.14 2.58
CA ILE A 111 1.95 0.88 1.87
C ILE A 111 3.05 0.76 0.82
N ASP A 112 3.67 -0.42 0.73
CA ASP A 112 4.49 -0.80 -0.41
C ASP A 112 3.56 -1.17 -1.58
N VAL A 113 3.40 -0.23 -2.52
CA VAL A 113 2.47 -0.37 -3.66
C VAL A 113 2.83 -1.56 -4.53
N ARG A 114 4.13 -1.85 -4.72
CA ARG A 114 4.57 -3.03 -5.45
C ARG A 114 4.12 -4.31 -4.76
N ALA A 115 4.31 -4.41 -3.45
CA ALA A 115 3.87 -5.57 -2.68
C ALA A 115 2.33 -5.71 -2.70
N SER A 116 1.61 -4.59 -2.60
CA SER A 116 0.14 -4.57 -2.70
C SER A 116 -0.32 -5.05 -4.07
N PHE A 117 0.23 -4.55 -5.16
CA PHE A 117 -0.12 -4.97 -6.52
C PHE A 117 0.20 -6.45 -6.77
N ASN A 118 1.32 -6.96 -6.24
CA ASN A 118 1.58 -8.39 -6.26
C ASN A 118 0.48 -9.18 -5.55
N ASN A 119 0.02 -8.69 -4.41
CA ASN A 119 -1.05 -9.33 -3.63
C ASN A 119 -2.46 -9.12 -4.22
N LEU A 120 -2.60 -8.32 -5.26
CA LEU A 120 -3.84 -8.11 -6.05
C LEU A 120 -3.82 -8.87 -7.38
N THR A 121 -2.78 -9.63 -7.65
CA THR A 121 -2.60 -10.34 -8.91
C THR A 121 -2.78 -11.84 -8.70
N PRO A 122 -3.51 -12.57 -9.57
CA PRO A 122 -3.69 -14.01 -9.46
C PRO A 122 -2.38 -14.78 -9.42
N ALA A 123 -2.31 -15.79 -8.56
CA ALA A 123 -1.09 -16.55 -8.30
C ALA A 123 -0.65 -17.45 -9.47
N ASP A 124 -1.57 -17.81 -10.35
CA ASP A 124 -1.37 -18.74 -11.48
C ASP A 124 -0.93 -18.06 -12.78
N LEU A 125 -0.80 -16.72 -12.78
CA LEU A 125 -0.33 -16.01 -13.96
C LEU A 125 1.10 -16.40 -14.35
N PRO A 126 1.39 -16.57 -15.67
CA PRO A 126 2.74 -16.77 -16.15
C PRO A 126 3.69 -15.65 -15.69
N LYS A 127 4.85 -15.99 -15.15
CA LYS A 127 5.80 -15.05 -14.55
C LYS A 127 6.11 -13.82 -15.41
N LYS A 128 6.26 -14.01 -16.74
CA LYS A 128 6.53 -12.89 -17.66
C LYS A 128 5.35 -11.92 -17.76
N LEU A 129 4.13 -12.43 -17.74
CA LEU A 129 2.92 -11.61 -17.76
C LEU A 129 2.74 -10.89 -16.43
N PHE A 130 2.96 -11.59 -15.33
CA PHE A 130 2.92 -11.04 -13.98
C PHE A 130 3.86 -9.81 -13.85
N GLU A 131 5.13 -10.01 -14.21
CA GLU A 131 6.14 -8.94 -14.18
C GLU A 131 5.74 -7.74 -15.06
N LYS A 132 5.22 -7.99 -16.26
CA LYS A 132 4.76 -6.95 -17.18
C LYS A 132 3.58 -6.19 -16.60
N LEU A 133 2.61 -6.90 -16.00
CA LEU A 133 1.42 -6.32 -15.40
C LEU A 133 1.78 -5.39 -14.23
N ILE A 134 2.62 -5.88 -13.31
CA ILE A 134 3.06 -5.08 -12.16
C ILE A 134 3.79 -3.81 -12.60
N ASN A 135 4.75 -3.93 -13.52
CA ASN A 135 5.48 -2.75 -14.01
C ASN A 135 4.54 -1.74 -14.69
N TYR A 136 3.59 -2.22 -15.50
CA TYR A 136 2.60 -1.36 -16.16
C TYR A 136 1.79 -0.55 -15.14
N TYR A 137 1.22 -1.20 -14.13
CA TYR A 137 0.41 -0.50 -13.13
C TYR A 137 1.23 0.39 -12.20
N LEU A 138 2.49 0.04 -11.91
CA LEU A 138 3.40 0.93 -11.19
C LEU A 138 3.70 2.21 -12.00
N ASP A 139 3.87 2.09 -13.32
CA ASP A 139 4.07 3.24 -14.19
C ASP A 139 2.80 4.09 -14.32
N VAL A 140 1.62 3.47 -14.43
CA VAL A 140 0.33 4.17 -14.42
C VAL A 140 0.13 4.92 -13.09
N PHE A 141 0.41 4.28 -11.97
CA PHE A 141 0.32 4.89 -10.65
C PHE A 141 1.24 6.10 -10.50
N LYS A 142 2.48 5.97 -10.96
CA LYS A 142 3.49 7.03 -10.94
C LYS A 142 3.10 8.25 -11.78
N SER A 143 2.48 7.99 -12.95
CA SER A 143 2.10 9.03 -13.90
C SER A 143 0.80 9.73 -13.53
N ASN A 144 -0.01 9.13 -12.66
CA ASN A 144 -1.33 9.63 -12.29
C ASN A 144 -1.56 9.54 -10.77
N PRO A 145 -0.83 10.31 -9.96
CA PRO A 145 -0.93 10.23 -8.51
C PRO A 145 -2.33 10.52 -7.97
N ASP A 146 -3.14 11.30 -8.70
CA ASP A 146 -4.52 11.62 -8.31
C ASP A 146 -5.53 10.48 -8.60
N LYS A 147 -5.08 9.40 -9.24
CA LYS A 147 -5.92 8.26 -9.62
C LYS A 147 -5.49 6.96 -8.95
N HIS A 148 -4.73 7.04 -7.87
CA HIS A 148 -4.17 5.86 -7.23
C HIS A 148 -5.25 4.88 -6.74
N ASP A 149 -6.39 5.35 -6.25
CA ASP A 149 -7.56 4.53 -5.90
C ASP A 149 -8.09 3.71 -7.10
N LYS A 150 -8.18 4.34 -8.26
CA LYS A 150 -8.67 3.67 -9.48
C LYS A 150 -7.72 2.60 -9.99
N VAL A 151 -6.42 2.83 -9.88
CA VAL A 151 -5.41 1.86 -10.33
C VAL A 151 -5.47 0.56 -9.53
N GLU A 152 -5.76 0.61 -8.24
CA GLU A 152 -5.97 -0.60 -7.44
C GLU A 152 -7.17 -1.42 -7.93
N PHE A 153 -8.28 -0.76 -8.19
CA PHE A 153 -9.47 -1.43 -8.72
C PHE A 153 -9.22 -1.98 -10.13
N GLU A 154 -8.51 -1.24 -10.97
CA GLU A 154 -8.18 -1.71 -12.31
C GLU A 154 -7.35 -2.99 -12.29
N ILE A 155 -6.31 -3.07 -11.47
CA ILE A 155 -5.48 -4.28 -11.37
C ILE A 155 -6.29 -5.45 -10.82
N LEU A 156 -7.14 -5.22 -9.82
CA LEU A 156 -8.01 -6.23 -9.23
C LEU A 156 -8.97 -6.81 -10.27
N PHE A 157 -9.68 -5.96 -11.01
CA PHE A 157 -10.66 -6.38 -12.01
C PHE A 157 -10.02 -7.03 -13.23
N THR A 158 -8.88 -6.54 -13.69
CA THR A 158 -8.16 -7.10 -14.83
C THR A 158 -7.74 -8.56 -14.57
N CYS A 159 -7.55 -8.92 -13.31
CA CYS A 159 -7.07 -10.24 -12.92
C CYS A 159 -8.18 -11.22 -12.55
N LEU A 160 -9.42 -10.80 -12.43
CA LEU A 160 -10.55 -11.70 -12.20
C LEU A 160 -10.99 -12.30 -13.52
N ASP A 161 -10.77 -13.61 -13.68
CA ASP A 161 -11.39 -14.37 -14.76
C ASP A 161 -12.86 -14.66 -14.42
N PHE A 162 -13.75 -13.85 -14.96
CA PHE A 162 -15.18 -14.12 -14.92
C PHE A 162 -15.54 -15.14 -16.04
N SER A 163 -14.89 -16.26 -16.06
CA SER A 163 -15.38 -17.38 -16.85
C SER A 163 -16.68 -17.86 -16.21
N PHE A 164 -17.78 -17.29 -16.65
CA PHE A 164 -19.09 -17.89 -16.41
C PHE A 164 -19.05 -19.31 -16.97
N ASP A 165 -19.08 -20.25 -16.07
CA ASP A 165 -19.18 -21.65 -16.43
C ASP A 165 -20.43 -21.80 -17.30
N LYS A 166 -20.22 -22.00 -18.60
CA LYS A 166 -21.30 -22.30 -19.55
C LYS A 166 -21.78 -23.73 -19.32
N ARG A 167 -22.24 -24.02 -18.12
CA ARG A 167 -22.98 -25.22 -17.79
C ARG A 167 -24.45 -24.87 -17.70
N SER A 168 -25.08 -24.89 -18.79
CA SER A 168 -26.53 -25.11 -18.92
C SER A 168 -26.79 -25.99 -20.09
#